data_aebe57601e7c3c1643f3a704e2b181b2
#
_entry.id   aebe57601e7c3c1643f3a704e2b181b2
#
_cell.length_a   1.000
_cell.length_b   1.000
_cell.length_c   1.000
_cell.angle_alpha   90.00
_cell.angle_beta   90.00
_cell.angle_gamma   90.00
#
_symmetry.space_group_name_H-M   'P 1'
#
loop_
_entity.id
_entity.type
_entity.pdbx_description
1 polymer ?
#
loop_
_entity_poly.entity_id
_entity_poly.type
_entity_poly.pdbx_seq_one_letter_code
_entity_poly.pdbx_strand_id
1 'polypeptide(L)'
;MNFIPMVVEQTGRGERAYDIYSRLLKDRIVFLGSVVTDEVANLITAQFLFLESEDPERDIFFYINSPGGSVTAGLAIYDTMQYVRPQISTVCVGQAASMGAVLLAAGSKTKRYALPHARIMIHQPLGGFQGQAADIDIQAREILRMREELNNILMKHTGQSLKKIEKDTDRDMFMSGKQAQEYGLVDEVIAARPEGILKK
;
A
#
# COMPACT_ATOMS: atom_id res chain seq x y z
N MET A 1 -18.52 -15.26 -7.06
CA MET A 1 -17.53 -15.93 -6.20
C MET A 1 -16.27 -16.08 -7.03
N ASN A 2 -15.20 -15.38 -6.71
CA ASN A 2 -13.92 -15.52 -7.47
C ASN A 2 -13.26 -16.83 -7.02
N PHE A 3 -13.04 -17.75 -7.94
CA PHE A 3 -12.28 -18.97 -7.66
C PHE A 3 -10.81 -18.59 -7.45
N ILE A 4 -10.30 -18.84 -6.23
CA ILE A 4 -8.88 -18.70 -5.95
C ILE A 4 -8.19 -19.99 -6.44
N PRO A 5 -7.25 -19.92 -7.41
CA PRO A 5 -6.61 -21.10 -7.95
C PRO A 5 -5.71 -21.76 -6.91
N MET A 6 -5.66 -23.09 -6.97
CA MET A 6 -4.77 -23.92 -6.15
C MET A 6 -3.50 -24.28 -6.93
N VAL A 7 -2.36 -24.25 -6.24
CA VAL A 7 -1.05 -24.66 -6.76
C VAL A 7 -0.58 -25.88 -5.97
N VAL A 8 -0.14 -26.93 -6.68
CA VAL A 8 0.43 -28.13 -6.06
C VAL A 8 1.96 -28.10 -6.23
N GLU A 9 2.69 -28.15 -5.14
CA GLU A 9 4.15 -28.30 -5.13
C GLU A 9 4.53 -29.74 -4.76
N GLN A 10 5.41 -30.33 -5.55
CA GLN A 10 6.06 -31.59 -5.19
C GLN A 10 7.28 -31.31 -4.32
N THR A 11 7.30 -31.91 -3.13
CA THR A 11 8.44 -31.81 -2.21
C THR A 11 9.00 -33.23 -1.97
N GLY A 12 10.21 -33.35 -1.47
CA GLY A 12 10.80 -34.64 -1.09
C GLY A 12 10.01 -35.44 -0.03
N ARG A 13 8.95 -34.82 0.57
CA ARG A 13 8.05 -35.41 1.57
C ARG A 13 6.61 -35.61 1.05
N GLY A 14 6.37 -35.44 -0.26
CA GLY A 14 5.06 -35.57 -0.90
C GLY A 14 4.54 -34.25 -1.50
N GLU A 15 3.29 -34.30 -1.94
CA GLU A 15 2.60 -33.16 -2.56
C GLU A 15 1.98 -32.25 -1.47
N ARG A 16 2.09 -30.93 -1.67
CA ARG A 16 1.40 -29.92 -0.86
C ARG A 16 0.61 -28.97 -1.77
N ALA A 17 -0.67 -28.81 -1.44
CA ALA A 17 -1.54 -27.85 -2.13
C ALA A 17 -1.57 -26.54 -1.33
N TYR A 18 -1.48 -25.42 -2.06
CA TYR A 18 -1.63 -24.06 -1.54
C TYR A 18 -2.62 -23.31 -2.41
N ASP A 19 -3.39 -22.41 -1.85
CA ASP A 19 -3.97 -21.34 -2.68
C ASP A 19 -2.87 -20.39 -3.19
N ILE A 20 -3.17 -19.64 -4.26
CA ILE A 20 -2.14 -18.82 -4.92
C ILE A 20 -1.57 -17.75 -3.99
N TYR A 21 -2.37 -17.15 -3.09
CA TYR A 21 -1.88 -16.12 -2.15
C TYR A 21 -0.99 -16.73 -1.07
N SER A 22 -1.37 -17.87 -0.51
CA SER A 22 -0.53 -18.61 0.44
C SER A 22 0.80 -19.05 -0.21
N ARG A 23 0.77 -19.40 -1.50
CA ARG A 23 1.99 -19.75 -2.24
C ARG A 23 2.89 -18.53 -2.44
N LEU A 24 2.31 -17.38 -2.81
CA LEU A 24 3.06 -16.12 -2.95
C LEU A 24 3.64 -15.65 -1.61
N LEU A 25 2.90 -15.83 -0.51
CA LEU A 25 3.36 -15.46 0.84
C LEU A 25 4.65 -16.20 1.23
N LYS A 26 4.84 -17.46 0.81
CA LYS A 26 6.11 -18.19 1.00
C LYS A 26 7.30 -17.49 0.32
N ASP A 27 7.06 -16.79 -0.78
CA ASP A 27 8.05 -15.97 -1.47
C ASP A 27 8.08 -14.53 -0.93
N ARG A 28 7.45 -14.30 0.23
CA ARG A 28 7.36 -13.01 0.92
C ARG A 28 6.61 -11.94 0.12
N ILE A 29 5.68 -12.36 -0.73
CA ILE A 29 4.83 -11.49 -1.54
C ILE A 29 3.48 -11.36 -0.86
N VAL A 30 3.12 -10.11 -0.53
CA VAL A 30 1.80 -9.70 -0.02
C VAL A 30 1.10 -8.90 -1.11
N PHE A 31 -0.21 -9.10 -1.28
CA PHE A 31 -0.96 -8.49 -2.37
C PHE A 31 -2.18 -7.73 -1.86
N LEU A 32 -2.23 -6.42 -2.11
CA LEU A 32 -3.41 -5.58 -1.93
C LEU A 32 -4.08 -5.38 -3.30
N GLY A 33 -5.07 -6.23 -3.62
CA GLY A 33 -5.77 -6.25 -4.91
C GLY A 33 -7.23 -5.77 -4.85
N SER A 34 -7.61 -5.03 -3.82
CA SER A 34 -8.99 -4.62 -3.57
C SER A 34 -9.09 -3.26 -2.88
N VAL A 35 -10.32 -2.87 -2.52
CA VAL A 35 -10.59 -1.74 -1.62
C VAL A 35 -9.98 -2.04 -0.25
N VAL A 36 -9.41 -1.01 0.39
CA VAL A 36 -8.88 -1.08 1.76
C VAL A 36 -10.07 -1.06 2.74
N THR A 37 -10.35 -2.22 3.35
CA THR A 37 -11.32 -2.41 4.43
C THR A 37 -10.62 -2.87 5.69
N ASP A 38 -11.32 -2.89 6.83
CA ASP A 38 -10.75 -3.35 8.10
C ASP A 38 -10.32 -4.83 8.00
N GLU A 39 -11.09 -5.69 7.30
CA GLU A 39 -10.74 -7.09 7.10
C GLU A 39 -9.48 -7.25 6.26
N VAL A 40 -9.36 -6.49 5.16
CA VAL A 40 -8.17 -6.50 4.30
C VAL A 40 -6.95 -5.99 5.08
N ALA A 41 -7.10 -4.93 5.86
CA ALA A 41 -6.03 -4.37 6.68
C ALA A 41 -5.54 -5.38 7.72
N ASN A 42 -6.45 -6.04 8.42
CA ASN A 42 -6.11 -7.07 9.41
C ASN A 42 -5.34 -8.24 8.79
N LEU A 43 -5.75 -8.70 7.58
CA LEU A 43 -5.06 -9.77 6.87
C LEU A 43 -3.64 -9.35 6.43
N ILE A 44 -3.47 -8.14 5.89
CA ILE A 44 -2.16 -7.64 5.47
C ILE A 44 -1.24 -7.44 6.68
N THR A 45 -1.75 -6.85 7.76
CA THR A 45 -1.02 -6.69 9.02
C THR A 45 -0.54 -8.03 9.56
N ALA A 46 -1.42 -9.04 9.61
CA ALA A 46 -1.06 -10.39 10.05
C ALA A 46 0.02 -11.02 9.17
N GLN A 47 -0.03 -10.82 7.85
CA GLN A 47 0.99 -11.31 6.91
C GLN A 47 2.35 -10.63 7.14
N PHE A 48 2.38 -9.32 7.37
CA PHE A 48 3.64 -8.61 7.67
C PHE A 48 4.28 -9.10 8.97
N LEU A 49 3.49 -9.25 10.05
CA LEU A 49 3.96 -9.78 11.33
C LEU A 49 4.44 -11.23 11.21
N PHE A 50 3.74 -12.06 10.46
CA PHE A 50 4.15 -13.43 10.19
C PHE A 50 5.49 -13.48 9.44
N LEU A 51 5.64 -12.69 8.37
CA LEU A 51 6.87 -12.64 7.58
C LEU A 51 8.06 -12.08 8.38
N GLU A 52 7.83 -11.12 9.29
CA GLU A 52 8.86 -10.66 10.22
C GLU A 52 9.30 -11.80 11.17
N SER A 53 8.35 -12.57 11.70
CA SER A 53 8.67 -13.67 12.61
C SER A 53 9.44 -14.82 11.94
N GLU A 54 9.22 -15.04 10.64
CA GLU A 54 9.94 -16.05 9.84
C GLU A 54 11.38 -15.61 9.52
N ASP A 55 11.59 -14.37 9.12
CA ASP A 55 12.92 -13.82 8.81
C ASP A 55 12.87 -12.28 8.83
N PRO A 56 13.39 -11.63 9.89
CA PRO A 56 13.34 -10.18 10.03
C PRO A 56 14.32 -9.42 9.11
N GLU A 57 15.27 -10.12 8.47
CA GLU A 57 16.31 -9.48 7.63
C GLU A 57 15.95 -9.46 6.15
N ARG A 58 15.02 -10.32 5.72
CA ARG A 58 14.63 -10.40 4.32
C ARG A 58 13.49 -9.45 4.00
N ASP A 59 13.58 -8.80 2.84
CA ASP A 59 12.56 -7.89 2.33
C ASP A 59 11.19 -8.55 2.16
N ILE A 60 10.15 -7.75 2.34
CA ILE A 60 8.77 -8.10 1.99
C ILE A 60 8.39 -7.35 0.70
N PHE A 61 7.73 -8.01 -0.23
CA PHE A 61 7.26 -7.42 -1.49
C PHE A 61 5.76 -7.18 -1.41
N PHE A 62 5.38 -5.91 -1.38
CA PHE A 62 3.98 -5.49 -1.26
C PHE A 62 3.46 -4.97 -2.61
N TYR A 63 2.69 -5.80 -3.31
CA TYR A 63 2.06 -5.47 -4.58
C TYR A 63 0.72 -4.78 -4.35
N ILE A 64 0.52 -3.63 -5.00
CA ILE A 64 -0.64 -2.77 -4.80
C ILE A 64 -1.38 -2.57 -6.12
N ASN A 65 -2.66 -3.00 -6.14
CA ASN A 65 -3.65 -2.71 -7.17
C ASN A 65 -4.96 -2.32 -6.48
N SER A 66 -5.03 -1.11 -5.96
CA SER A 66 -6.11 -0.68 -5.08
C SER A 66 -6.62 0.72 -5.41
N PRO A 67 -7.94 0.94 -5.39
CA PRO A 67 -8.54 2.27 -5.46
C PRO A 67 -8.42 3.06 -4.15
N GLY A 68 -7.84 2.49 -3.09
CA GLY A 68 -7.86 3.03 -1.73
C GLY A 68 -9.04 2.50 -0.91
N GLY A 69 -9.51 3.26 0.07
CA GLY A 69 -10.62 2.86 0.94
C GLY A 69 -10.55 3.54 2.32
N SER A 70 -10.89 2.81 3.38
CA SER A 70 -10.91 3.32 4.76
C SER A 70 -9.55 3.88 5.17
N VAL A 71 -9.54 5.12 5.66
CA VAL A 71 -8.32 5.80 6.12
C VAL A 71 -7.76 5.09 7.35
N THR A 72 -8.59 4.76 8.33
CA THR A 72 -8.13 4.09 9.56
C THR A 72 -7.57 2.70 9.29
N ALA A 73 -8.20 1.93 8.42
CA ALA A 73 -7.71 0.64 7.97
C ALA A 73 -6.37 0.78 7.23
N GLY A 74 -6.25 1.79 6.36
CA GLY A 74 -5.00 2.08 5.66
C GLY A 74 -3.88 2.53 6.59
N LEU A 75 -4.17 3.32 7.61
CA LEU A 75 -3.19 3.72 8.64
C LEU A 75 -2.72 2.52 9.46
N ALA A 76 -3.58 1.53 9.75
CA ALA A 76 -3.15 0.30 10.42
C ALA A 76 -2.10 -0.47 9.58
N ILE A 77 -2.30 -0.55 8.25
CA ILE A 77 -1.30 -1.13 7.35
C ILE A 77 -0.02 -0.27 7.34
N TYR A 78 -0.18 1.06 7.20
CA TYR A 78 0.95 2.01 7.18
C TYR A 78 1.82 1.88 8.42
N ASP A 79 1.21 1.94 9.61
CA ASP A 79 1.94 1.84 10.87
C ASP A 79 2.65 0.48 10.99
N THR A 80 2.00 -0.60 10.57
CA THR A 80 2.63 -1.94 10.55
C THR A 80 3.83 -1.97 9.60
N MET A 81 3.73 -1.35 8.40
CA MET A 81 4.85 -1.22 7.47
C MET A 81 6.05 -0.49 8.09
N GLN A 82 5.79 0.51 8.96
CA GLN A 82 6.86 1.26 9.62
C GLN A 82 7.37 0.55 10.90
N TYR A 83 6.57 -0.34 11.48
CA TYR A 83 6.86 -1.02 12.74
C TYR A 83 7.73 -2.27 12.56
N VAL A 84 7.49 -3.06 11.52
CA VAL A 84 8.22 -4.31 11.26
C VAL A 84 9.66 -4.04 10.81
N ARG A 85 10.58 -4.94 11.15
CA ARG A 85 12.01 -4.82 10.80
C ARG A 85 12.32 -5.02 9.31
N PRO A 86 11.70 -5.98 8.61
CA PRO A 86 11.95 -6.17 7.19
C PRO A 86 11.70 -4.89 6.39
N GLN A 87 12.55 -4.62 5.40
CA GLN A 87 12.24 -3.56 4.46
C GLN A 87 11.06 -3.98 3.57
N ILE A 88 10.15 -3.05 3.32
CA ILE A 88 8.98 -3.32 2.49
C ILE A 88 9.17 -2.65 1.14
N SER A 89 9.35 -3.49 0.11
CA SER A 89 9.37 -3.06 -1.28
C SER A 89 7.94 -2.95 -1.80
N THR A 90 7.52 -1.77 -2.23
CA THR A 90 6.18 -1.56 -2.78
C THR A 90 6.19 -1.52 -4.31
N VAL A 91 5.19 -2.15 -4.95
CA VAL A 91 5.08 -2.22 -6.41
C VAL A 91 3.64 -1.89 -6.82
N CYS A 92 3.43 -0.79 -7.53
CA CYS A 92 2.13 -0.48 -8.12
C CYS A 92 1.90 -1.28 -9.39
N VAL A 93 0.84 -2.11 -9.39
CA VAL A 93 0.37 -2.89 -10.54
C VAL A 93 -1.05 -2.43 -10.88
N GLY A 94 -1.26 -1.85 -12.07
CA GLY A 94 -2.56 -1.30 -12.45
C GLY A 94 -2.82 0.06 -11.81
N GLN A 95 -3.25 0.11 -10.54
CA GLN A 95 -3.49 1.39 -9.87
C GLN A 95 -3.12 1.40 -8.39
N ALA A 96 -2.70 2.56 -7.91
CA ALA A 96 -2.62 2.89 -6.49
C ALA A 96 -3.25 4.27 -6.28
N ALA A 97 -4.49 4.29 -5.77
CA ALA A 97 -5.25 5.53 -5.60
C ALA A 97 -5.57 5.77 -4.12
N SER A 98 -5.66 7.06 -3.70
CA SER A 98 -6.06 7.44 -2.34
C SER A 98 -5.16 6.75 -1.29
N MET A 99 -5.72 6.01 -0.34
CA MET A 99 -4.93 5.23 0.62
C MET A 99 -3.95 4.25 -0.05
N GLY A 100 -4.28 3.71 -1.24
CA GLY A 100 -3.34 2.88 -2.01
C GLY A 100 -2.07 3.63 -2.42
N ALA A 101 -2.18 4.93 -2.77
CA ALA A 101 -1.03 5.78 -3.08
C ALA A 101 -0.19 6.11 -1.82
N VAL A 102 -0.84 6.31 -0.68
CA VAL A 102 -0.15 6.50 0.60
C VAL A 102 0.67 5.27 0.96
N LEU A 103 0.08 4.07 0.85
CA LEU A 103 0.77 2.81 1.12
C LEU A 103 1.91 2.55 0.11
N LEU A 104 1.72 2.92 -1.17
CA LEU A 104 2.78 2.83 -2.17
C LEU A 104 3.99 3.70 -1.80
N ALA A 105 3.72 4.96 -1.44
CA ALA A 105 4.76 5.91 -1.05
C ALA A 105 5.47 5.52 0.26
N ALA A 106 4.77 4.76 1.14
CA ALA A 106 5.27 4.34 2.45
C ALA A 106 6.28 3.20 2.41
N GLY A 107 6.55 2.62 1.25
CA GLY A 107 7.60 1.61 1.06
C GLY A 107 8.98 2.12 1.46
N SER A 108 9.90 1.20 1.69
CA SER A 108 11.29 1.51 2.04
C SER A 108 11.94 2.32 0.93
N LYS A 109 12.69 3.35 1.32
CA LYS A 109 13.35 4.26 0.38
C LYS A 109 14.22 3.47 -0.61
N THR A 110 14.19 3.85 -1.88
CA THR A 110 14.82 3.18 -3.04
C THR A 110 14.18 1.85 -3.45
N LYS A 111 13.10 1.42 -2.80
CA LYS A 111 12.40 0.15 -3.07
C LYS A 111 10.90 0.35 -3.39
N ARG A 112 10.54 1.53 -3.92
CA ARG A 112 9.16 1.85 -4.31
C ARG A 112 9.07 1.89 -5.82
N TYR A 113 8.24 1.03 -6.40
CA TYR A 113 8.19 0.82 -7.84
C TYR A 113 6.80 1.03 -8.41
N ALA A 114 6.74 1.42 -9.68
CA ALA A 114 5.51 1.38 -10.48
C ALA A 114 5.78 0.65 -11.80
N LEU A 115 4.79 -0.10 -12.29
CA LEU A 115 4.85 -0.64 -13.65
C LEU A 115 4.56 0.48 -14.67
N PRO A 116 4.99 0.36 -15.95
CA PRO A 116 4.95 1.45 -16.91
C PRO A 116 3.56 2.05 -17.18
N HIS A 117 2.51 1.23 -17.08
CA HIS A 117 1.12 1.63 -17.30
C HIS A 117 0.32 1.79 -16.00
N ALA A 118 1.00 1.77 -14.85
CA ALA A 118 0.35 2.01 -13.56
C ALA A 118 -0.15 3.45 -13.46
N ARG A 119 -1.30 3.61 -12.82
CA ARG A 119 -1.93 4.89 -12.51
C ARG A 119 -1.91 5.13 -11.01
N ILE A 120 -1.37 6.27 -10.61
CA ILE A 120 -1.31 6.69 -9.22
C ILE A 120 -2.21 7.91 -9.04
N MET A 121 -2.94 8.00 -7.92
CA MET A 121 -3.80 9.14 -7.63
C MET A 121 -3.75 9.48 -6.15
N ILE A 122 -3.54 10.78 -5.87
CA ILE A 122 -3.61 11.35 -4.53
C ILE A 122 -4.77 12.33 -4.45
N HIS A 123 -5.43 12.36 -3.30
CA HIS A 123 -6.47 13.33 -2.96
C HIS A 123 -6.70 13.39 -1.45
N GLN A 124 -7.44 14.41 -0.98
CA GLN A 124 -7.84 14.51 0.42
C GLN A 124 -8.88 13.44 0.80
N PRO A 125 -9.04 13.11 2.10
CA PRO A 125 -10.06 12.18 2.56
C PRO A 125 -11.47 12.62 2.14
N LEU A 126 -12.29 11.65 1.76
CA LEU A 126 -13.72 11.86 1.55
C LEU A 126 -14.47 11.49 2.82
N GLY A 127 -15.47 12.29 3.18
CA GLY A 127 -16.35 12.01 4.30
C GLY A 127 -17.66 12.77 4.18
N GLY A 128 -18.71 12.24 4.81
CA GLY A 128 -20.02 12.87 4.91
C GLY A 128 -20.71 12.37 6.16
N PHE A 129 -21.41 13.26 6.87
CA PHE A 129 -22.08 12.95 8.14
C PHE A 129 -23.46 13.58 8.18
N GLN A 130 -24.37 12.93 8.90
CA GLN A 130 -25.70 13.41 9.25
C GLN A 130 -25.85 13.27 10.76
N GLY A 131 -26.47 14.25 11.40
CA GLY A 131 -26.72 14.23 12.84
C GLY A 131 -26.97 15.62 13.41
N GLN A 132 -26.89 15.75 14.71
CA GLN A 132 -26.96 17.04 15.40
C GLN A 132 -25.73 17.91 15.06
N ALA A 133 -25.89 19.23 15.13
CA ALA A 133 -24.82 20.16 14.78
C ALA A 133 -23.51 19.89 15.54
N ALA A 134 -23.57 19.53 16.82
CA ALA A 134 -22.42 19.19 17.64
C ALA A 134 -21.70 17.91 17.13
N ASP A 135 -22.44 16.89 16.72
CA ASP A 135 -21.89 15.66 16.18
C ASP A 135 -21.20 15.90 14.82
N ILE A 136 -21.83 16.75 13.98
CA ILE A 136 -21.25 17.14 12.68
C ILE A 136 -19.92 17.89 12.88
N ASP A 137 -19.84 18.80 13.87
CA ASP A 137 -18.60 19.54 14.19
C ASP A 137 -17.48 18.58 14.64
N ILE A 138 -17.79 17.63 15.53
CA ILE A 138 -16.83 16.61 15.98
C ILE A 138 -16.27 15.81 14.78
N GLN A 139 -17.14 15.34 13.91
CA GLN A 139 -16.73 14.56 12.74
C GLN A 139 -15.95 15.39 11.71
N ALA A 140 -16.33 16.66 11.53
CA ALA A 140 -15.61 17.57 10.65
C ALA A 140 -14.17 17.79 11.12
N ARG A 141 -13.97 17.99 12.43
CA ARG A 141 -12.62 18.13 13.03
C ARG A 141 -11.80 16.86 12.85
N GLU A 142 -12.39 15.69 13.01
CA GLU A 142 -11.67 14.43 12.82
C GLU A 142 -11.25 14.22 11.35
N ILE A 143 -12.09 14.58 10.37
CA ILE A 143 -11.69 14.53 8.95
C ILE A 143 -10.52 15.49 8.68
N LEU A 144 -10.56 16.71 9.23
CA LEU A 144 -9.47 17.67 9.07
C LEU A 144 -8.18 17.16 9.71
N ARG A 145 -8.25 16.53 10.88
CA ARG A 145 -7.09 15.90 11.53
C ARG A 145 -6.51 14.78 10.66
N MET A 146 -7.35 13.88 10.12
CA MET A 146 -6.90 12.81 9.21
C MET A 146 -6.29 13.36 7.93
N ARG A 147 -6.85 14.45 7.37
CA ARG A 147 -6.27 15.13 6.21
C ARG A 147 -4.86 15.63 6.47
N GLU A 148 -4.66 16.29 7.60
CA GLU A 148 -3.34 16.80 8.03
C GLU A 148 -2.34 15.65 8.20
N GLU A 149 -2.76 14.57 8.84
CA GLU A 149 -1.93 13.37 9.05
C GLU A 149 -1.50 12.73 7.73
N LEU A 150 -2.42 12.51 6.79
CA LEU A 150 -2.10 11.95 5.48
C LEU A 150 -1.18 12.89 4.66
N ASN A 151 -1.40 14.19 4.73
CA ASN A 151 -0.52 15.16 4.07
C ASN A 151 0.90 15.13 4.66
N ASN A 152 1.04 14.99 5.96
CA ASN A 152 2.34 14.85 6.63
C ASN A 152 3.04 13.53 6.25
N ILE A 153 2.30 12.43 6.14
CA ILE A 153 2.82 11.15 5.65
C ILE A 153 3.33 11.29 4.20
N LEU A 154 2.53 11.88 3.31
CA LEU A 154 2.95 12.12 1.92
C LEU A 154 4.16 13.04 1.86
N MET A 155 4.19 14.13 2.63
CA MET A 155 5.37 15.02 2.72
C MET A 155 6.62 14.25 3.14
N LYS A 156 6.53 13.43 4.19
CA LYS A 156 7.65 12.61 4.71
C LYS A 156 8.23 11.70 3.63
N HIS A 157 7.37 11.02 2.88
CA HIS A 157 7.80 9.98 1.94
C HIS A 157 8.18 10.50 0.55
N THR A 158 7.56 11.62 0.10
CA THR A 158 7.83 12.21 -1.22
C THR A 158 8.93 13.24 -1.23
N GLY A 159 9.22 13.87 -0.09
CA GLY A 159 10.11 15.02 0.01
C GLY A 159 9.53 16.33 -0.53
N GLN A 160 8.24 16.35 -0.92
CA GLN A 160 7.55 17.57 -1.33
C GLN A 160 7.25 18.45 -0.10
N SER A 161 7.09 19.76 -0.31
CA SER A 161 6.65 20.67 0.77
C SER A 161 5.20 20.40 1.15
N LEU A 162 4.85 20.59 2.44
CA LEU A 162 3.48 20.42 2.93
C LEU A 162 2.49 21.27 2.09
N LYS A 163 2.82 22.54 1.84
CA LYS A 163 2.00 23.44 1.02
C LYS A 163 1.72 22.91 -0.38
N LYS A 164 2.69 22.20 -1.00
CA LYS A 164 2.50 21.57 -2.31
C LYS A 164 1.60 20.36 -2.19
N ILE A 165 1.79 19.50 -1.18
CA ILE A 165 0.93 18.36 -0.91
C ILE A 165 -0.52 18.80 -0.68
N GLU A 166 -0.76 19.80 0.18
CA GLU A 166 -2.09 20.34 0.46
C GLU A 166 -2.81 20.83 -0.80
N LYS A 167 -2.06 21.53 -1.68
CA LYS A 167 -2.59 22.01 -2.96
C LYS A 167 -2.93 20.86 -3.90
N ASP A 168 -2.03 19.89 -4.01
CA ASP A 168 -2.13 18.82 -5.00
C ASP A 168 -3.14 17.75 -4.59
N THR A 169 -3.39 17.58 -3.27
CA THR A 169 -4.41 16.68 -2.73
C THR A 169 -5.79 17.31 -2.59
N ASP A 170 -5.95 18.60 -2.86
CA ASP A 170 -7.27 19.28 -2.72
C ASP A 170 -8.33 18.66 -3.63
N ARG A 171 -7.94 18.14 -4.79
CA ARG A 171 -8.74 17.39 -5.75
C ARG A 171 -7.96 16.19 -6.27
N ASP A 172 -8.63 15.30 -7.00
CA ASP A 172 -8.00 14.14 -7.61
C ASP A 172 -6.82 14.54 -8.50
N MET A 173 -5.62 14.18 -8.09
CA MET A 173 -4.41 14.36 -8.87
C MET A 173 -3.92 13.03 -9.40
N PHE A 174 -4.17 12.77 -10.69
CA PHE A 174 -3.74 11.56 -11.38
C PHE A 174 -2.31 11.70 -11.93
N MET A 175 -1.53 10.65 -11.80
CA MET A 175 -0.15 10.57 -12.26
C MET A 175 0.09 9.23 -12.96
N SER A 176 0.84 9.27 -14.07
CA SER A 176 1.51 8.09 -14.61
C SER A 176 2.65 7.64 -13.68
N GLY A 177 3.17 6.43 -13.88
CA GLY A 177 4.34 5.96 -13.12
C GLY A 177 5.51 6.94 -13.16
N LYS A 178 5.81 7.52 -14.35
CA LYS A 178 6.89 8.51 -14.51
C LYS A 178 6.64 9.81 -13.74
N GLN A 179 5.42 10.34 -13.79
CA GLN A 179 5.05 11.53 -13.02
C GLN A 179 5.10 11.25 -11.50
N ALA A 180 4.68 10.05 -11.09
CA ALA A 180 4.77 9.62 -9.68
C ALA A 180 6.23 9.48 -9.20
N GLN A 181 7.15 9.06 -10.08
CA GLN A 181 8.58 9.05 -9.81
C GLN A 181 9.14 10.47 -9.67
N GLU A 182 8.82 11.37 -10.59
CA GLU A 182 9.23 12.79 -10.54
C GLU A 182 8.65 13.49 -9.29
N TYR A 183 7.46 13.07 -8.85
CA TYR A 183 6.82 13.58 -7.64
C TYR A 183 7.44 13.02 -6.34
N GLY A 184 8.06 11.85 -6.40
CA GLY A 184 8.69 11.18 -5.26
C GLY A 184 7.81 10.13 -4.57
N LEU A 185 6.66 9.76 -5.16
CA LEU A 185 5.77 8.69 -4.65
C LEU A 185 6.37 7.30 -4.88
N VAL A 186 7.16 7.15 -5.95
CA VAL A 186 7.94 5.93 -6.23
C VAL A 186 9.38 6.31 -6.56
N ASP A 187 10.29 5.34 -6.46
CA ASP A 187 11.70 5.55 -6.75
C ASP A 187 12.03 5.22 -8.21
N GLU A 188 11.33 4.25 -8.81
CA GLU A 188 11.63 3.80 -10.16
C GLU A 188 10.38 3.24 -10.88
N VAL A 189 10.35 3.43 -12.21
CA VAL A 189 9.38 2.76 -13.10
C VAL A 189 10.07 1.59 -13.77
N ILE A 190 9.61 0.37 -13.47
CA ILE A 190 10.24 -0.87 -13.93
C ILE A 190 9.36 -1.60 -14.96
N ALA A 191 9.93 -1.91 -16.12
CA ALA A 191 9.25 -2.70 -17.16
C ALA A 191 9.48 -4.23 -16.97
N ALA A 192 10.55 -4.59 -16.30
CA ALA A 192 10.90 -5.98 -15.96
C ALA A 192 11.31 -6.05 -14.49
N ARG A 193 11.11 -7.23 -13.89
CA ARG A 193 11.52 -7.43 -12.49
C ARG A 193 13.04 -7.34 -12.40
N PRO A 194 13.59 -6.48 -11.52
CA PRO A 194 15.03 -6.41 -11.30
C PRO A 194 15.60 -7.76 -10.85
N GLU A 195 16.80 -8.11 -11.33
CA GLU A 195 17.48 -9.31 -10.87
C GLU A 195 17.75 -9.26 -9.37
N GLY A 196 17.41 -10.30 -8.64
CA GLY A 196 17.63 -10.41 -7.19
C GLY A 196 16.42 -10.14 -6.30
N ILE A 197 15.30 -9.66 -6.83
CA ILE A 197 14.08 -9.41 -6.04
C ILE A 197 13.46 -10.72 -5.49
N LEU A 198 13.74 -11.88 -6.07
CA LEU A 198 13.39 -13.20 -5.52
C LEU A 198 14.59 -14.14 -5.73
N LYS A 199 15.65 -14.00 -4.92
CA LYS A 199 16.62 -15.11 -4.81
C LYS A 199 15.99 -16.20 -3.95
N LYS A 200 15.83 -17.39 -4.53
CA LYS A 200 15.51 -18.62 -3.81
C LYS A 200 16.55 -18.95 -2.74
#